data_5b91962415333c7d3de0004e86a8a9ab
#
_entry.id   5b91962415333c7d3de0004e86a8a9ab
#
_cell.length_a   1.000
_cell.length_b   1.000
_cell.length_c   1.000
_cell.angle_alpha   90.00
_cell.angle_beta   90.00
_cell.angle_gamma   90.00
#
_symmetry.space_group_name_H-M   'P 1'
#
loop_
_entity.id
_entity.type
_entity.pdbx_description
1 polymer ?
#
loop_
_entity_poly.entity_id
_entity_poly.type
_entity_poly.pdbx_seq_one_letter_code
_entity_poly.pdbx_strand_id
1 'polypeptide(L)'
;MLKVIIVGGVAAGMSAAAKLKRNMGDQVDVIVLEKGREVSYSACGIPLFVGGVVEEASSLVERTADRFRKDGIDVRLGHEATKVDIAGKKVLGRIMETGEEFSLGYDKLIVASGARPRTMPPLDGKWDNLYVVRDVEDGVRLRQAMERDDVKRVAVVGAGYIGLEIVDACVRRGKKVVLMEFADRVLSVLDPEITDQLTLELKAHGVEVRTRSKVLEFEGAGGRIGSMTVENVAGTESLPVDAVVNCAGIIPNAGFINVEKSANGAIVINGRMETSAPDVYAAGDCCVMRSFLTHEPLYAPLGTNANKQGRMLAELLAGKAMRPYKLIGSSAIRLFDVDAAKVGLSELDAQRLNLDYEAHRITGNSYASYYGDEQVMVKLVYDPRSRRILGAQTFGKGVVVPRANYFAIAISAGMTLDEFGYLDLCYAPPFSGVWDVSMIAVNTAKR
;
A
#
# COMPACT_ATOMS: atom_id res chain seq x y z
N MET A 1 28.80 5.97 -21.33
CA MET A 1 27.68 5.11 -20.88
C MET A 1 27.16 5.70 -19.59
N LEU A 2 25.87 6.00 -19.51
CA LEU A 2 25.23 6.60 -18.33
C LEU A 2 25.17 5.57 -17.20
N LYS A 3 25.78 5.85 -16.05
CA LYS A 3 25.77 4.95 -14.89
C LYS A 3 24.62 5.30 -13.93
N VAL A 4 23.66 4.39 -13.80
CA VAL A 4 22.49 4.56 -12.93
C VAL A 4 22.56 3.56 -11.79
N ILE A 5 22.61 4.05 -10.54
CA ILE A 5 22.47 3.21 -9.36
C ILE A 5 21.04 3.30 -8.87
N ILE A 6 20.45 2.15 -8.54
CA ILE A 6 19.11 2.02 -7.98
C ILE A 6 19.23 1.35 -6.61
N VAL A 7 18.76 2.01 -5.55
CA VAL A 7 18.74 1.48 -4.20
C VAL A 7 17.34 0.93 -3.90
N GLY A 8 17.23 -0.39 -3.81
CA GLY A 8 15.99 -1.15 -3.63
C GLY A 8 15.56 -1.89 -4.90
N GLY A 9 15.36 -3.19 -4.77
CA GLY A 9 15.13 -4.15 -5.86
C GLY A 9 13.71 -4.70 -5.95
N VAL A 10 12.68 -3.99 -5.45
CA VAL A 10 11.30 -4.50 -5.53
C VAL A 10 10.49 -3.71 -6.59
N ALA A 11 9.31 -3.22 -6.28
CA ALA A 11 8.35 -2.68 -7.25
C ALA A 11 8.91 -1.50 -8.07
N ALA A 12 9.30 -0.41 -7.41
CA ALA A 12 9.77 0.80 -8.10
C ALA A 12 11.14 0.59 -8.75
N GLY A 13 12.10 0.02 -8.00
CA GLY A 13 13.47 -0.15 -8.48
C GLY A 13 13.57 -1.08 -9.68
N MET A 14 12.97 -2.26 -9.63
CA MET A 14 13.02 -3.21 -10.74
C MET A 14 12.19 -2.76 -11.94
N SER A 15 11.08 -2.03 -11.72
CA SER A 15 10.34 -1.38 -12.81
C SER A 15 11.17 -0.32 -13.52
N ALA A 16 11.96 0.48 -12.78
CA ALA A 16 12.87 1.45 -13.32
C ALA A 16 14.03 0.76 -14.09
N ALA A 17 14.71 -0.20 -13.47
CA ALA A 17 15.83 -0.94 -14.04
C ALA A 17 15.48 -1.59 -15.38
N ALA A 18 14.40 -2.39 -15.38
CA ALA A 18 13.96 -3.09 -16.59
C ALA A 18 13.54 -2.14 -17.71
N LYS A 19 12.88 -1.03 -17.38
CA LYS A 19 12.44 -0.05 -18.38
C LYS A 19 13.62 0.78 -18.91
N LEU A 20 14.58 1.15 -18.07
CA LEU A 20 15.82 1.82 -18.50
C LEU A 20 16.59 0.97 -19.49
N LYS A 21 16.84 -0.31 -19.15
CA LYS A 21 17.58 -1.20 -20.05
C LYS A 21 16.87 -1.40 -21.39
N ARG A 22 15.53 -1.54 -21.37
CA ARG A 22 14.73 -1.63 -22.63
C ARG A 22 14.77 -0.36 -23.48
N ASN A 23 14.81 0.83 -22.83
CA ASN A 23 14.80 2.10 -23.56
C ASN A 23 16.17 2.50 -24.10
N MET A 24 17.26 2.17 -23.39
CA MET A 24 18.59 2.71 -23.65
C MET A 24 19.62 1.63 -24.05
N GLY A 25 19.31 0.34 -23.89
CA GLY A 25 20.20 -0.76 -24.25
C GLY A 25 21.59 -0.63 -23.61
N ASP A 26 22.62 -0.60 -24.44
CA ASP A 26 23.99 -0.51 -23.98
C ASP A 26 24.48 0.93 -23.71
N GLN A 27 23.61 1.93 -23.89
CA GLN A 27 23.90 3.31 -23.51
C GLN A 27 23.82 3.55 -21.99
N VAL A 28 23.24 2.60 -21.22
CA VAL A 28 23.08 2.69 -19.78
C VAL A 28 23.69 1.48 -19.07
N ASP A 29 24.43 1.75 -18.00
CA ASP A 29 24.90 0.78 -17.01
C ASP A 29 23.99 0.88 -15.78
N VAL A 30 23.21 -0.17 -15.49
CA VAL A 30 22.22 -0.18 -14.40
C VAL A 30 22.68 -1.15 -13.32
N ILE A 31 22.93 -0.60 -12.14
CA ILE A 31 23.26 -1.37 -10.93
C ILE A 31 22.12 -1.24 -9.93
N VAL A 32 21.57 -2.38 -9.51
CA VAL A 32 20.52 -2.44 -8.47
C VAL A 32 21.12 -3.02 -7.18
N LEU A 33 21.04 -2.26 -6.10
CA LEU A 33 21.44 -2.68 -4.76
C LEU A 33 20.20 -3.10 -3.98
N GLU A 34 20.10 -4.37 -3.63
CA GLU A 34 19.01 -4.90 -2.81
C GLU A 34 19.58 -5.53 -1.53
N LYS A 35 19.04 -5.08 -0.39
CA LYS A 35 19.45 -5.58 0.93
C LYS A 35 18.99 -7.03 1.17
N GLY A 36 17.80 -7.37 0.65
CA GLY A 36 17.19 -8.68 0.79
C GLY A 36 17.77 -9.75 -0.14
N ARG A 37 17.17 -10.92 -0.08
CA ARG A 37 17.56 -12.09 -0.88
C ARG A 37 16.78 -12.22 -2.19
N GLU A 38 15.66 -11.49 -2.31
CA GLU A 38 14.77 -11.56 -3.46
C GLU A 38 14.51 -10.16 -4.04
N VAL A 39 14.31 -10.11 -5.36
CA VAL A 39 13.90 -8.93 -6.09
C VAL A 39 12.56 -9.15 -6.79
N SER A 40 11.89 -8.08 -7.19
CA SER A 40 10.69 -8.14 -8.05
C SER A 40 9.61 -9.09 -7.52
N TYR A 41 9.39 -9.10 -6.21
CA TYR A 41 8.31 -9.88 -5.61
C TYR A 41 7.06 -9.03 -5.34
N SER A 42 5.91 -9.70 -5.29
CA SER A 42 4.62 -9.11 -4.97
C SER A 42 4.40 -9.06 -3.46
N ALA A 43 4.75 -7.95 -2.81
CA ALA A 43 4.51 -7.78 -1.38
C ALA A 43 3.01 -7.87 -1.03
N CYS A 44 2.12 -7.38 -1.91
CA CYS A 44 0.67 -7.48 -1.72
C CYS A 44 0.14 -8.93 -1.82
N GLY A 45 0.92 -9.87 -2.33
CA GLY A 45 0.59 -11.29 -2.38
C GLY A 45 0.91 -12.04 -1.09
N ILE A 46 1.71 -11.44 -0.18
CA ILE A 46 2.14 -12.11 1.05
C ILE A 46 0.96 -12.52 1.94
N PRO A 47 -0.05 -11.67 2.21
CA PRO A 47 -1.23 -12.09 2.97
C PRO A 47 -1.98 -13.26 2.32
N LEU A 48 -2.10 -13.28 0.99
CA LEU A 48 -2.72 -14.38 0.25
C LEU A 48 -1.93 -15.67 0.39
N PHE A 49 -0.59 -15.61 0.39
CA PHE A 49 0.28 -16.73 0.64
C PHE A 49 0.14 -17.26 2.09
N VAL A 50 0.11 -16.37 3.08
CA VAL A 50 -0.11 -16.73 4.49
C VAL A 50 -1.48 -17.40 4.66
N GLY A 51 -2.53 -16.89 4.04
CA GLY A 51 -3.89 -17.42 4.06
C GLY A 51 -4.08 -18.71 3.26
N GLY A 52 -3.10 -19.11 2.41
CA GLY A 52 -3.14 -20.34 1.59
C GLY A 52 -3.90 -20.19 0.28
N VAL A 53 -4.19 -18.98 -0.17
CA VAL A 53 -4.73 -18.71 -1.52
C VAL A 53 -3.62 -18.85 -2.56
N VAL A 54 -2.41 -18.39 -2.22
CA VAL A 54 -1.19 -18.69 -2.98
C VAL A 54 -0.46 -19.84 -2.29
N GLU A 55 -0.20 -20.89 -3.01
CA GLU A 55 0.38 -22.12 -2.43
C GLU A 55 1.88 -21.98 -2.17
N GLU A 56 2.63 -21.48 -3.14
CA GLU A 56 4.08 -21.44 -3.11
C GLU A 56 4.62 -20.01 -2.98
N ALA A 57 5.57 -19.81 -2.07
CA ALA A 57 6.24 -18.51 -1.89
C ALA A 57 6.96 -18.03 -3.16
N SER A 58 7.50 -18.98 -3.95
CA SER A 58 8.16 -18.71 -5.23
C SER A 58 7.23 -18.03 -6.25
N SER A 59 5.91 -18.28 -6.16
CA SER A 59 4.91 -17.63 -7.02
C SER A 59 4.76 -16.13 -6.75
N LEU A 60 5.26 -15.65 -5.61
CA LEU A 60 5.30 -14.21 -5.31
C LEU A 60 6.42 -13.49 -6.06
N VAL A 61 7.44 -14.20 -6.56
CA VAL A 61 8.58 -13.62 -7.27
C VAL A 61 8.27 -13.57 -8.77
N GLU A 62 7.99 -12.39 -9.28
CA GLU A 62 7.65 -12.17 -10.69
C GLU A 62 8.83 -12.47 -11.63
N ARG A 63 10.03 -12.09 -11.21
CA ARG A 63 11.28 -12.32 -11.95
C ARG A 63 12.46 -12.41 -10.99
N THR A 64 13.29 -13.45 -11.17
CA THR A 64 14.49 -13.65 -10.37
C THR A 64 15.62 -12.68 -10.71
N ALA A 65 16.56 -12.49 -9.77
CA ALA A 65 17.77 -11.67 -10.00
C ALA A 65 18.57 -12.16 -11.21
N ASP A 66 18.70 -13.48 -11.40
CA ASP A 66 19.44 -14.07 -12.53
C ASP A 66 18.79 -13.74 -13.88
N ARG A 67 17.46 -13.67 -13.93
CA ARG A 67 16.77 -13.25 -15.15
C ARG A 67 17.10 -11.79 -15.50
N PHE A 68 17.15 -10.91 -14.50
CA PHE A 68 17.54 -9.51 -14.72
C PHE A 68 19.02 -9.39 -15.11
N ARG A 69 19.91 -10.20 -14.52
CA ARG A 69 21.34 -10.22 -14.90
C ARG A 69 21.52 -10.64 -16.37
N LYS A 70 20.76 -11.65 -16.83
CA LYS A 70 20.75 -12.06 -18.25
C LYS A 70 20.26 -10.95 -19.17
N ASP A 71 19.39 -10.06 -18.69
CA ASP A 71 18.91 -8.90 -19.43
C ASP A 71 19.90 -7.69 -19.34
N GLY A 72 21.10 -7.88 -18.77
CA GLY A 72 22.16 -6.89 -18.69
C GLY A 72 21.98 -5.86 -17.58
N ILE A 73 21.31 -6.22 -16.48
CA ILE A 73 21.16 -5.40 -15.27
C ILE A 73 22.02 -6.04 -14.16
N ASP A 74 22.95 -5.27 -13.57
CA ASP A 74 23.78 -5.74 -12.46
C ASP A 74 22.95 -5.71 -11.15
N VAL A 75 22.34 -6.84 -10.80
CA VAL A 75 21.55 -6.99 -9.58
C VAL A 75 22.41 -7.56 -8.46
N ARG A 76 22.62 -6.79 -7.41
CA ARG A 76 23.41 -7.16 -6.23
C ARG A 76 22.51 -7.38 -5.03
N LEU A 77 22.26 -8.64 -4.71
CA LEU A 77 21.54 -9.06 -3.50
C LEU A 77 22.44 -8.95 -2.26
N GLY A 78 21.86 -8.78 -1.07
CA GLY A 78 22.60 -8.64 0.18
C GLY A 78 23.44 -7.36 0.26
N HIS A 79 23.15 -6.33 -0.56
CA HIS A 79 23.88 -5.07 -0.56
C HIS A 79 23.05 -3.95 0.05
N GLU A 80 23.36 -3.55 1.29
CA GLU A 80 22.70 -2.46 1.99
C GLU A 80 23.38 -1.12 1.73
N ALA A 81 22.67 -0.17 1.12
CA ALA A 81 23.11 1.23 1.07
C ALA A 81 22.94 1.88 2.45
N THR A 82 24.02 2.39 3.03
CA THR A 82 24.03 2.97 4.38
C THR A 82 24.21 4.49 4.37
N LYS A 83 24.75 5.05 3.27
CA LYS A 83 24.96 6.49 3.12
C LYS A 83 25.03 6.88 1.63
N VAL A 84 24.54 8.06 1.30
CA VAL A 84 24.76 8.71 0.00
C VAL A 84 25.59 9.97 0.19
N ASP A 85 26.72 10.02 -0.46
CA ASP A 85 27.51 11.25 -0.66
C ASP A 85 27.02 11.93 -1.94
N ILE A 86 26.17 12.94 -1.80
CA ILE A 86 25.56 13.65 -2.92
C ILE A 86 26.62 14.47 -3.67
N ALA A 87 27.54 15.14 -2.95
CA ALA A 87 28.56 15.98 -3.54
C ALA A 87 29.60 15.17 -4.31
N GLY A 88 30.03 14.03 -3.76
CA GLY A 88 30.96 13.10 -4.42
C GLY A 88 30.28 12.14 -5.38
N LYS A 89 28.94 12.19 -5.54
CA LYS A 89 28.13 11.27 -6.36
C LYS A 89 28.44 9.79 -6.07
N LYS A 90 28.41 9.39 -4.79
CA LYS A 90 28.70 8.02 -4.37
C LYS A 90 27.61 7.45 -3.48
N VAL A 91 27.33 6.17 -3.68
CA VAL A 91 26.56 5.35 -2.73
C VAL A 91 27.54 4.51 -1.94
N LEU A 92 27.50 4.61 -0.62
CA LEU A 92 28.27 3.80 0.32
C LEU A 92 27.34 2.79 0.98
N GLY A 93 27.90 1.63 1.28
CA GLY A 93 27.10 0.55 1.89
C GLY A 93 27.97 -0.59 2.36
N ARG A 94 27.29 -1.68 2.74
CA ARG A 94 27.93 -2.92 3.21
C ARG A 94 27.27 -4.15 2.57
N ILE A 95 28.06 -5.18 2.40
CA ILE A 95 27.60 -6.53 2.02
C ILE A 95 27.12 -7.22 3.29
N MET A 96 25.86 -7.62 3.35
CA MET A 96 25.22 -8.14 4.57
C MET A 96 25.83 -9.45 5.07
N GLU A 97 26.35 -10.27 4.16
CA GLU A 97 26.94 -11.57 4.50
C GLU A 97 28.35 -11.44 5.11
N THR A 98 29.19 -10.59 4.53
CA THR A 98 30.60 -10.45 4.93
C THR A 98 30.86 -9.25 5.84
N GLY A 99 29.96 -8.26 5.88
CA GLY A 99 30.17 -6.98 6.52
C GLY A 99 31.13 -6.04 5.76
N GLU A 100 31.64 -6.46 4.58
CA GLU A 100 32.53 -5.67 3.76
C GLU A 100 31.87 -4.38 3.27
N GLU A 101 32.58 -3.25 3.37
CA GLU A 101 32.09 -1.97 2.88
C GLU A 101 32.33 -1.79 1.39
N PHE A 102 31.41 -1.13 0.70
CA PHE A 102 31.56 -0.75 -0.70
C PHE A 102 31.30 0.75 -0.93
N SER A 103 31.87 1.26 -2.02
CA SER A 103 31.63 2.62 -2.51
C SER A 103 31.47 2.59 -4.04
N LEU A 104 30.33 3.07 -4.53
CA LEU A 104 29.97 3.06 -5.95
C LEU A 104 29.62 4.47 -6.44
N GLY A 105 30.30 4.95 -7.46
CA GLY A 105 29.98 6.22 -8.11
C GLY A 105 28.79 6.11 -9.06
N TYR A 106 28.00 7.19 -9.22
CA TYR A 106 26.85 7.24 -10.13
C TYR A 106 26.81 8.54 -10.95
N ASP A 107 26.19 8.49 -12.12
CA ASP A 107 25.75 9.68 -12.85
C ASP A 107 24.33 10.07 -12.43
N LYS A 108 23.44 9.09 -12.23
CA LYS A 108 22.09 9.24 -11.72
C LYS A 108 21.81 8.21 -10.61
N LEU A 109 21.10 8.65 -9.57
CA LEU A 109 20.70 7.80 -8.44
C LEU A 109 19.19 7.74 -8.36
N ILE A 110 18.64 6.52 -8.25
CA ILE A 110 17.22 6.27 -7.95
C ILE A 110 17.12 5.65 -6.56
N VAL A 111 16.47 6.35 -5.62
CA VAL A 111 16.15 5.83 -4.29
C VAL A 111 14.78 5.17 -4.37
N ALA A 112 14.77 3.83 -4.29
CA ALA A 112 13.58 2.98 -4.34
C ALA A 112 13.54 2.04 -3.12
N SER A 113 14.07 2.51 -1.99
CA SER A 113 14.35 1.75 -0.77
C SER A 113 13.10 1.32 0.02
N GLY A 114 11.91 1.78 -0.40
CA GLY A 114 10.64 1.41 0.19
C GLY A 114 10.48 1.89 1.63
N ALA A 115 9.77 1.09 2.42
CA ALA A 115 9.52 1.36 3.83
C ALA A 115 9.77 0.09 4.66
N ARG A 116 9.85 0.23 5.97
CA ARG A 116 9.94 -0.88 6.94
C ARG A 116 8.76 -0.82 7.90
N PRO A 117 8.38 -1.94 8.54
CA PRO A 117 7.40 -1.94 9.62
C PRO A 117 7.80 -0.93 10.71
N ARG A 118 6.82 -0.23 11.24
CA ARG A 118 7.01 0.64 12.40
C ARG A 118 7.26 -0.23 13.62
N THR A 119 8.41 -0.05 14.25
CA THR A 119 8.75 -0.65 15.54
C THR A 119 8.69 0.41 16.62
N MET A 120 8.02 0.13 17.71
CA MET A 120 7.92 0.95 18.92
C MET A 120 7.64 0.02 20.10
N PRO A 121 8.01 0.36 21.34
CA PRO A 121 7.64 -0.44 22.49
C PRO A 121 6.12 -0.67 22.57
N PRO A 122 5.69 -1.92 22.84
CA PRO A 122 6.47 -3.14 23.03
C PRO A 122 6.79 -3.91 21.73
N LEU A 123 6.37 -3.40 20.54
CA LEU A 123 6.49 -4.08 19.23
C LEU A 123 7.92 -4.10 18.67
N ASP A 124 8.89 -3.54 19.36
CA ASP A 124 10.33 -3.57 19.04
C ASP A 124 11.11 -4.67 19.78
N GLY A 125 10.41 -5.46 20.62
CA GLY A 125 10.98 -6.57 21.36
C GLY A 125 11.40 -7.74 20.48
N LYS A 126 12.39 -8.51 20.97
CA LYS A 126 12.84 -9.73 20.30
C LYS A 126 12.08 -10.94 20.86
N TRP A 127 10.94 -11.24 20.26
CA TRP A 127 10.12 -12.39 20.60
C TRP A 127 10.03 -13.34 19.39
N ASP A 128 10.12 -14.63 19.63
CA ASP A 128 10.08 -15.65 18.55
C ASP A 128 8.73 -15.71 17.83
N ASN A 129 7.65 -15.32 18.51
CA ASN A 129 6.29 -15.29 18.00
C ASN A 129 5.73 -13.88 17.79
N LEU A 130 6.60 -12.88 17.65
CA LEU A 130 6.28 -11.55 17.13
C LEU A 130 6.68 -11.47 15.66
N TYR A 131 5.70 -11.28 14.78
CA TYR A 131 5.88 -11.28 13.34
C TYR A 131 5.65 -9.90 12.76
N VAL A 132 6.30 -9.67 11.63
CA VAL A 132 6.05 -8.54 10.74
C VAL A 132 5.71 -9.08 9.34
N VAL A 133 5.19 -8.23 8.47
CA VAL A 133 4.88 -8.62 7.09
C VAL A 133 5.50 -7.58 6.16
N ARG A 134 6.70 -7.88 5.65
CA ARG A 134 7.44 -6.96 4.80
C ARG A 134 7.96 -7.61 3.52
N ASP A 135 8.56 -8.78 3.62
CA ASP A 135 9.16 -9.51 2.51
C ASP A 135 8.70 -10.98 2.47
N VAL A 136 9.20 -11.74 1.49
CA VAL A 136 8.82 -13.13 1.27
C VAL A 136 9.21 -14.00 2.47
N GLU A 137 10.37 -13.74 3.09
CA GLU A 137 10.87 -14.50 4.25
C GLU A 137 9.95 -14.30 5.47
N ASP A 138 9.51 -13.07 5.72
CA ASP A 138 8.50 -12.76 6.75
C ASP A 138 7.20 -13.55 6.50
N GLY A 139 6.75 -13.57 5.23
CA GLY A 139 5.57 -14.32 4.81
C GLY A 139 5.70 -15.82 5.09
N VAL A 140 6.87 -16.41 4.77
CA VAL A 140 7.16 -17.84 5.04
C VAL A 140 7.13 -18.13 6.53
N ARG A 141 7.80 -17.30 7.35
CA ARG A 141 7.81 -17.46 8.82
C ARG A 141 6.40 -17.36 9.41
N LEU A 142 5.61 -16.39 8.96
CA LEU A 142 4.25 -16.22 9.45
C LEU A 142 3.35 -17.38 9.01
N ARG A 143 3.43 -17.84 7.77
CA ARG A 143 2.68 -19.00 7.29
C ARG A 143 2.99 -20.25 8.11
N GLN A 144 4.28 -20.55 8.34
CA GLN A 144 4.69 -21.66 9.19
C GLN A 144 4.11 -21.59 10.60
N ALA A 145 4.04 -20.36 11.17
CA ALA A 145 3.39 -20.17 12.46
C ALA A 145 1.88 -20.44 12.40
N MET A 146 1.20 -20.02 11.32
CA MET A 146 -0.24 -20.26 11.16
C MET A 146 -0.58 -21.75 10.91
N GLU A 147 0.36 -22.55 10.46
CA GLU A 147 0.20 -24.01 10.26
C GLU A 147 0.39 -24.80 11.55
N ARG A 148 0.89 -24.21 12.63
CA ARG A 148 1.12 -24.90 13.91
C ARG A 148 -0.17 -25.07 14.71
N ASP A 149 -0.34 -26.22 15.34
CA ASP A 149 -1.50 -26.53 16.19
C ASP A 149 -1.49 -25.81 17.54
N ASP A 150 -0.31 -25.43 18.04
CA ASP A 150 -0.13 -24.68 19.29
C ASP A 150 -0.39 -23.17 19.14
N VAL A 151 -0.49 -22.65 17.92
CA VAL A 151 -0.91 -21.28 17.63
C VAL A 151 -2.41 -21.26 17.37
N LYS A 152 -3.20 -20.83 18.33
CA LYS A 152 -4.67 -20.80 18.26
C LYS A 152 -5.22 -19.37 18.26
N ARG A 153 -4.66 -18.48 19.08
CA ARG A 153 -5.10 -17.09 19.22
C ARG A 153 -4.00 -16.14 18.74
N VAL A 154 -4.31 -15.39 17.70
CA VAL A 154 -3.40 -14.45 17.05
C VAL A 154 -3.86 -13.03 17.31
N ALA A 155 -2.96 -12.17 17.81
CA ALA A 155 -3.20 -10.74 17.87
C ALA A 155 -2.63 -10.06 16.61
N VAL A 156 -3.45 -9.29 15.93
CA VAL A 156 -3.02 -8.41 14.83
C VAL A 156 -3.06 -6.97 15.33
N VAL A 157 -1.93 -6.29 15.35
CA VAL A 157 -1.81 -4.92 15.88
C VAL A 157 -1.72 -3.92 14.72
N GLY A 158 -2.78 -3.13 14.56
CA GLY A 158 -3.00 -2.19 13.47
C GLY A 158 -4.05 -2.68 12.48
N ALA A 159 -5.11 -1.90 12.27
CA ALA A 159 -6.23 -2.21 11.38
C ALA A 159 -6.19 -1.41 10.07
N GLY A 160 -4.99 -1.19 9.51
CA GLY A 160 -4.79 -0.69 8.15
C GLY A 160 -4.97 -1.80 7.11
N TYR A 161 -4.65 -1.53 5.84
CA TYR A 161 -4.76 -2.51 4.74
C TYR A 161 -4.07 -3.84 5.06
N ILE A 162 -2.79 -3.80 5.41
CA ILE A 162 -2.01 -5.02 5.72
C ILE A 162 -2.62 -5.78 6.90
N GLY A 163 -3.04 -5.05 7.96
CA GLY A 163 -3.62 -5.68 9.13
C GLY A 163 -4.91 -6.43 8.83
N LEU A 164 -5.81 -5.83 8.04
CA LEU A 164 -7.07 -6.47 7.65
C LEU A 164 -6.84 -7.68 6.73
N GLU A 165 -5.90 -7.60 5.79
CA GLU A 165 -5.54 -8.73 4.93
C GLU A 165 -4.91 -9.89 5.74
N ILE A 166 -4.12 -9.59 6.78
CA ILE A 166 -3.57 -10.61 7.69
C ILE A 166 -4.65 -11.18 8.59
N VAL A 167 -5.64 -10.40 9.03
CA VAL A 167 -6.82 -10.92 9.74
C VAL A 167 -7.55 -11.95 8.89
N ASP A 168 -7.87 -11.62 7.63
CA ASP A 168 -8.50 -12.57 6.69
C ASP A 168 -7.63 -13.84 6.53
N ALA A 169 -6.33 -13.68 6.33
CA ALA A 169 -5.39 -14.81 6.22
C ALA A 169 -5.40 -15.72 7.46
N CYS A 170 -5.38 -15.16 8.67
CA CYS A 170 -5.42 -15.92 9.92
C CYS A 170 -6.76 -16.63 10.12
N VAL A 171 -7.87 -15.98 9.81
CA VAL A 171 -9.22 -16.59 9.89
C VAL A 171 -9.34 -17.76 8.91
N ARG A 172 -8.87 -17.61 7.66
CA ARG A 172 -8.81 -18.72 6.67
C ARG A 172 -8.02 -19.93 7.16
N ARG A 173 -7.01 -19.71 8.01
CA ARG A 173 -6.21 -20.76 8.67
C ARG A 173 -6.86 -21.29 9.97
N GLY A 174 -8.11 -20.92 10.26
CA GLY A 174 -8.85 -21.39 11.43
C GLY A 174 -8.36 -20.81 12.75
N LYS A 175 -7.63 -19.69 12.74
CA LYS A 175 -7.14 -19.04 13.96
C LYS A 175 -8.21 -18.11 14.55
N LYS A 176 -8.26 -18.04 15.88
CA LYS A 176 -9.01 -16.97 16.59
C LYS A 176 -8.20 -15.69 16.54
N VAL A 177 -8.80 -14.62 16.07
CA VAL A 177 -8.09 -13.35 15.86
C VAL A 177 -8.63 -12.27 16.79
N VAL A 178 -7.72 -11.57 17.47
CA VAL A 178 -8.00 -10.28 18.11
C VAL A 178 -7.30 -9.19 17.30
N LEU A 179 -8.08 -8.26 16.76
CA LEU A 179 -7.59 -7.10 16.01
C LEU A 179 -7.51 -5.87 16.91
N MET A 180 -6.30 -5.36 17.11
CA MET A 180 -6.02 -4.20 17.95
C MET A 180 -5.84 -2.96 17.07
N GLU A 181 -6.57 -1.89 17.35
CA GLU A 181 -6.44 -0.62 16.63
C GLU A 181 -6.41 0.56 17.61
N PHE A 182 -5.42 1.43 17.47
CA PHE A 182 -5.29 2.63 18.29
C PHE A 182 -6.33 3.69 17.95
N ALA A 183 -6.67 3.82 16.65
CA ALA A 183 -7.72 4.71 16.18
C ALA A 183 -9.13 4.24 16.63
N ASP A 184 -10.11 5.10 16.44
CA ASP A 184 -11.50 4.80 16.77
C ASP A 184 -12.20 3.87 15.78
N ARG A 185 -11.60 3.62 14.61
CA ARG A 185 -12.14 2.80 13.51
C ARG A 185 -11.06 2.00 12.80
N VAL A 186 -11.46 0.85 12.26
CA VAL A 186 -10.65 0.08 11.30
C VAL A 186 -10.54 0.87 9.99
N LEU A 187 -9.43 0.75 9.29
CA LEU A 187 -9.18 1.34 7.97
C LEU A 187 -9.63 2.80 7.86
N SER A 188 -9.23 3.62 8.82
CA SER A 188 -9.66 5.03 9.02
C SER A 188 -9.38 5.98 7.85
N VAL A 189 -8.81 5.49 6.75
CA VAL A 189 -8.68 6.23 5.48
C VAL A 189 -10.00 6.26 4.68
N LEU A 190 -10.97 5.40 5.06
CA LEU A 190 -12.32 5.39 4.52
C LEU A 190 -13.29 6.10 5.46
N ASP A 191 -14.42 6.54 4.93
CA ASP A 191 -15.45 7.20 5.69
C ASP A 191 -16.20 6.23 6.64
N PRO A 192 -16.82 6.75 7.73
CA PRO A 192 -17.45 5.95 8.77
C PRO A 192 -18.41 4.89 8.26
N GLU A 193 -19.24 5.22 7.28
CA GLU A 193 -20.28 4.33 6.77
C GLU A 193 -19.71 3.04 6.17
N ILE A 194 -18.49 3.09 5.65
CA ILE A 194 -17.81 1.93 5.09
C ILE A 194 -17.04 1.19 6.19
N THR A 195 -16.34 1.92 7.06
CA THR A 195 -15.56 1.30 8.14
C THR A 195 -16.43 0.58 9.15
N ASP A 196 -17.67 1.07 9.38
CA ASP A 196 -18.66 0.39 10.23
C ASP A 196 -19.10 -0.94 9.60
N GLN A 197 -19.34 -0.97 8.29
CA GLN A 197 -19.67 -2.21 7.58
C GLN A 197 -18.49 -3.21 7.59
N LEU A 198 -17.25 -2.74 7.39
CA LEU A 198 -16.07 -3.59 7.53
C LEU A 198 -15.94 -4.16 8.95
N THR A 199 -16.27 -3.37 9.97
CA THR A 199 -16.27 -3.82 11.38
C THR A 199 -17.34 -4.90 11.63
N LEU A 200 -18.52 -4.76 11.03
CA LEU A 200 -19.57 -5.78 11.08
C LEU A 200 -19.11 -7.08 10.40
N GLU A 201 -18.49 -6.97 9.25
CA GLU A 201 -17.96 -8.13 8.52
C GLU A 201 -16.88 -8.88 9.31
N LEU A 202 -15.94 -8.15 9.94
CA LEU A 202 -14.95 -8.73 10.84
C LEU A 202 -15.60 -9.53 11.97
N LYS A 203 -16.59 -8.94 12.65
CA LYS A 203 -17.32 -9.59 13.75
C LYS A 203 -18.13 -10.80 13.29
N ALA A 204 -18.74 -10.74 12.10
CA ALA A 204 -19.48 -11.87 11.51
C ALA A 204 -18.56 -13.07 11.26
N HIS A 205 -17.27 -12.84 10.99
CA HIS A 205 -16.24 -13.88 10.84
C HIS A 205 -15.54 -14.23 12.16
N GLY A 206 -16.10 -13.83 13.32
CA GLY A 206 -15.58 -14.19 14.64
C GLY A 206 -14.33 -13.45 15.09
N VAL A 207 -13.99 -12.35 14.42
CA VAL A 207 -12.85 -11.50 14.81
C VAL A 207 -13.22 -10.63 16.00
N GLU A 208 -12.42 -10.65 17.05
CA GLU A 208 -12.54 -9.76 18.19
C GLU A 208 -11.92 -8.40 17.83
N VAL A 209 -12.75 -7.39 17.51
CA VAL A 209 -12.28 -6.06 17.11
C VAL A 209 -12.21 -5.13 18.31
N ARG A 210 -11.03 -4.59 18.58
CA ARG A 210 -10.72 -3.66 19.66
C ARG A 210 -10.11 -2.37 19.11
N THR A 211 -10.96 -1.39 18.89
CA THR A 211 -10.55 -0.01 18.54
C THR A 211 -10.25 0.80 19.81
N ARG A 212 -9.63 1.96 19.67
CA ARG A 212 -9.18 2.82 20.79
C ARG A 212 -8.39 2.04 21.82
N SER A 213 -7.55 1.12 21.34
CA SER A 213 -6.83 0.18 22.18
C SER A 213 -5.35 0.23 21.86
N LYS A 214 -4.53 0.34 22.90
CA LYS A 214 -3.08 0.44 22.84
C LYS A 214 -2.45 -0.78 23.52
N VAL A 215 -1.55 -1.45 22.81
CA VAL A 215 -0.71 -2.50 23.42
C VAL A 215 0.38 -1.82 24.22
N LEU A 216 0.46 -2.14 25.51
CA LEU A 216 1.42 -1.54 26.45
C LEU A 216 2.65 -2.42 26.64
N GLU A 217 2.44 -3.74 26.80
CA GLU A 217 3.48 -4.67 27.19
C GLU A 217 3.17 -6.09 26.71
N PHE A 218 4.22 -6.90 26.56
CA PHE A 218 4.14 -8.34 26.35
C PHE A 218 4.74 -9.08 27.53
N GLU A 219 4.05 -10.11 27.98
CA GLU A 219 4.53 -11.04 28.99
C GLU A 219 4.71 -12.43 28.39
N GLY A 220 5.73 -13.15 28.84
CA GLY A 220 6.00 -14.50 28.31
C GLY A 220 7.20 -15.14 28.94
N ALA A 221 7.54 -16.33 28.44
CA ALA A 221 8.68 -17.11 28.91
C ALA A 221 9.40 -17.76 27.73
N GLY A 222 10.70 -18.04 27.89
CA GLY A 222 11.50 -18.72 26.88
C GLY A 222 11.56 -18.01 25.51
N GLY A 223 11.51 -16.67 25.51
CA GLY A 223 11.52 -15.87 24.26
C GLY A 223 10.17 -15.81 23.53
N ARG A 224 9.09 -16.36 24.11
CA ARG A 224 7.74 -16.38 23.48
C ARG A 224 6.74 -15.58 24.31
N ILE A 225 5.96 -14.76 23.63
CA ILE A 225 4.81 -14.02 24.17
C ILE A 225 3.72 -15.04 24.55
N GLY A 226 3.17 -14.94 25.76
CA GLY A 226 2.01 -15.71 26.23
C GLY A 226 0.80 -14.82 26.47
N SER A 227 1.01 -13.54 26.77
CA SER A 227 -0.05 -12.55 26.93
C SER A 227 0.42 -11.16 26.50
N MET A 228 -0.56 -10.28 26.25
CA MET A 228 -0.35 -8.86 26.02
C MET A 228 -1.22 -8.03 26.94
N THR A 229 -0.64 -6.99 27.52
CA THR A 229 -1.35 -5.98 28.31
C THR A 229 -1.84 -4.88 27.38
N VAL A 230 -3.15 -4.59 27.44
CA VAL A 230 -3.82 -3.65 26.56
C VAL A 230 -4.54 -2.59 27.40
N GLU A 231 -4.36 -1.33 27.02
CA GLU A 231 -5.13 -0.19 27.56
C GLU A 231 -6.24 0.19 26.56
N ASN A 232 -7.44 0.38 27.07
CA ASN A 232 -8.59 0.87 26.32
C ASN A 232 -9.43 1.83 27.20
N VAL A 233 -10.57 2.30 26.69
CA VAL A 233 -11.44 3.25 27.42
C VAL A 233 -12.02 2.72 28.74
N ALA A 234 -12.04 1.39 28.93
CA ALA A 234 -12.52 0.75 30.15
C ALA A 234 -11.41 0.48 31.18
N GLY A 235 -10.15 0.68 30.83
CA GLY A 235 -8.97 0.44 31.65
C GLY A 235 -7.96 -0.48 31.00
N THR A 236 -7.16 -1.14 31.84
CA THR A 236 -6.08 -2.04 31.41
C THR A 236 -6.48 -3.50 31.66
N GLU A 237 -6.21 -4.35 30.70
CA GLU A 237 -6.47 -5.80 30.80
C GLU A 237 -5.34 -6.62 30.17
N SER A 238 -5.19 -7.87 30.62
CA SER A 238 -4.26 -8.83 30.03
C SER A 238 -5.01 -9.83 29.14
N LEU A 239 -4.52 -10.02 27.90
CA LEU A 239 -5.11 -10.91 26.91
C LEU A 239 -4.12 -12.03 26.56
N PRO A 240 -4.48 -13.32 26.73
CA PRO A 240 -3.65 -14.42 26.29
C PRO A 240 -3.58 -14.46 24.77
N VAL A 241 -2.36 -14.64 24.23
CA VAL A 241 -2.09 -14.78 22.79
C VAL A 241 -0.95 -15.76 22.53
N ASP A 242 -1.03 -16.48 21.42
CA ASP A 242 0.00 -17.43 20.99
C ASP A 242 0.96 -16.83 19.97
N ALA A 243 0.52 -15.79 19.25
CA ALA A 243 1.31 -15.06 18.27
C ALA A 243 0.82 -13.62 18.14
N VAL A 244 1.73 -12.71 17.79
CA VAL A 244 1.43 -11.31 17.52
C VAL A 244 1.95 -10.94 16.13
N VAL A 245 1.13 -10.28 15.31
CA VAL A 245 1.55 -9.74 14.01
C VAL A 245 1.50 -8.21 14.08
N ASN A 246 2.66 -7.58 13.92
CA ASN A 246 2.79 -6.13 13.93
C ASN A 246 2.44 -5.54 12.56
N CYS A 247 1.28 -4.91 12.45
CA CYS A 247 0.77 -4.15 11.33
C CYS A 247 0.53 -2.67 11.68
N ALA A 248 1.18 -2.14 12.73
CA ALA A 248 0.98 -0.79 13.28
C ALA A 248 1.56 0.36 12.41
N GLY A 249 1.67 0.13 11.12
CA GLY A 249 2.13 1.11 10.13
C GLY A 249 3.57 0.90 9.67
N ILE A 250 4.04 1.82 8.84
CA ILE A 250 5.35 1.74 8.18
C ILE A 250 6.13 3.05 8.34
N ILE A 251 7.45 2.95 8.20
CA ILE A 251 8.38 4.09 8.23
C ILE A 251 9.19 4.07 6.92
N PRO A 252 9.23 5.18 6.16
CA PRO A 252 10.05 5.29 4.95
C PRO A 252 11.52 5.02 5.19
N ASN A 253 12.16 4.24 4.33
CA ASN A 253 13.60 3.96 4.39
C ASN A 253 14.40 5.05 3.69
N ALA A 254 14.50 6.24 4.30
CA ALA A 254 15.16 7.40 3.73
C ALA A 254 16.27 7.98 4.63
N GLY A 255 16.63 7.29 5.72
CA GLY A 255 17.60 7.78 6.71
C GLY A 255 19.04 7.91 6.17
N PHE A 256 19.40 7.14 5.15
CA PHE A 256 20.74 7.06 4.59
C PHE A 256 21.08 8.17 3.58
N ILE A 257 20.14 9.04 3.26
CA ILE A 257 20.32 10.15 2.30
C ILE A 257 19.86 11.48 2.90
N ASN A 258 20.62 12.54 2.65
CA ASN A 258 20.31 13.91 3.11
C ASN A 258 19.68 14.74 1.99
N VAL A 259 18.37 14.60 1.84
CA VAL A 259 17.51 15.39 0.93
C VAL A 259 16.28 15.89 1.70
N GLU A 260 15.48 16.77 1.11
CA GLU A 260 14.24 17.25 1.72
C GLU A 260 13.30 16.09 2.06
N LYS A 261 12.76 16.10 3.27
CA LYS A 261 11.85 15.07 3.80
C LYS A 261 10.59 15.69 4.40
N SER A 262 9.50 14.98 4.28
CA SER A 262 8.25 15.29 4.98
C SER A 262 8.30 14.90 6.46
N ALA A 263 7.27 15.30 7.21
CA ALA A 263 7.18 15.05 8.66
C ALA A 263 7.25 13.54 9.03
N ASN A 264 6.80 12.64 8.15
CA ASN A 264 6.90 11.19 8.36
C ASN A 264 8.24 10.59 7.92
N GLY A 265 9.20 11.42 7.49
CA GLY A 265 10.52 11.02 7.04
C GLY A 265 10.63 10.56 5.58
N ALA A 266 9.54 10.63 4.79
CA ALA A 266 9.57 10.30 3.37
C ALA A 266 10.28 11.38 2.55
N ILE A 267 11.01 10.99 1.51
CA ILE A 267 11.69 11.90 0.58
C ILE A 267 10.62 12.70 -0.19
N VAL A 268 10.71 14.02 -0.18
CA VAL A 268 9.83 14.88 -0.98
C VAL A 268 10.24 14.83 -2.44
N ILE A 269 9.30 14.48 -3.32
CA ILE A 269 9.51 14.47 -4.77
C ILE A 269 8.47 15.34 -5.48
N ASN A 270 8.86 15.86 -6.64
CA ASN A 270 7.94 16.53 -7.55
C ASN A 270 7.23 15.54 -8.50
N GLY A 271 6.38 16.05 -9.41
CA GLY A 271 5.65 15.23 -10.39
C GLY A 271 6.55 14.52 -11.43
N ARG A 272 7.86 14.80 -11.42
CA ARG A 272 8.90 14.14 -12.23
C ARG A 272 9.78 13.21 -11.39
N MET A 273 9.39 12.92 -10.14
CA MET A 273 10.13 12.11 -9.17
C MET A 273 11.54 12.66 -8.83
N GLU A 274 11.81 13.94 -9.08
CA GLU A 274 13.03 14.62 -8.71
C GLU A 274 13.01 14.98 -7.23
N THR A 275 14.14 14.80 -6.54
CA THR A 275 14.35 15.22 -5.14
C THR A 275 14.91 16.64 -5.07
N SER A 276 15.21 17.15 -3.88
CA SER A 276 15.91 18.43 -3.69
C SER A 276 17.39 18.40 -4.12
N ALA A 277 17.95 17.23 -4.40
CA ALA A 277 19.32 17.08 -4.86
C ALA A 277 19.39 16.82 -6.37
N PRO A 278 20.33 17.46 -7.11
CA PRO A 278 20.50 17.21 -8.55
C PRO A 278 20.91 15.76 -8.80
N ASP A 279 20.42 15.17 -9.90
CA ASP A 279 20.73 13.82 -10.33
C ASP A 279 20.26 12.70 -9.37
N VAL A 280 19.45 13.06 -8.36
CA VAL A 280 18.88 12.13 -7.38
C VAL A 280 17.35 12.14 -7.48
N TYR A 281 16.81 10.96 -7.70
CA TYR A 281 15.37 10.70 -7.85
C TYR A 281 14.88 9.74 -6.77
N ALA A 282 13.58 9.74 -6.46
CA ALA A 282 13.01 8.73 -5.58
C ALA A 282 11.67 8.22 -6.12
N ALA A 283 11.34 6.97 -5.79
CA ALA A 283 10.11 6.32 -6.21
C ALA A 283 9.65 5.25 -5.20
N GLY A 284 8.34 5.04 -5.10
CA GLY A 284 7.71 4.05 -4.22
C GLY A 284 7.57 4.53 -2.79
N ASP A 285 7.50 3.58 -1.84
CA ASP A 285 7.09 3.85 -0.45
C ASP A 285 8.09 4.70 0.35
N CYS A 286 9.29 4.96 -0.17
CA CYS A 286 10.27 5.83 0.50
C CYS A 286 10.01 7.32 0.26
N CYS A 287 9.07 7.69 -0.60
CA CYS A 287 8.84 9.07 -0.99
C CYS A 287 7.38 9.52 -0.85
N VAL A 288 7.20 10.84 -0.82
CA VAL A 288 5.92 11.55 -0.81
C VAL A 288 5.90 12.55 -1.95
N MET A 289 4.76 12.68 -2.61
CA MET A 289 4.54 13.72 -3.62
C MET A 289 3.25 14.47 -3.36
N ARG A 290 3.06 15.60 -4.07
CA ARG A 290 1.84 16.39 -3.92
C ARG A 290 0.65 15.70 -4.59
N SER A 291 -0.49 15.72 -3.91
CA SER A 291 -1.78 15.32 -4.48
C SER A 291 -2.10 16.14 -5.73
N PHE A 292 -2.64 15.49 -6.76
CA PHE A 292 -3.14 16.17 -7.94
C PHE A 292 -4.35 17.06 -7.65
N LEU A 293 -5.16 16.70 -6.65
CA LEU A 293 -6.40 17.40 -6.32
C LEU A 293 -6.17 18.61 -5.40
N THR A 294 -5.32 18.44 -4.39
CA THR A 294 -5.21 19.43 -3.30
C THR A 294 -3.87 20.15 -3.28
N HIS A 295 -2.90 19.66 -4.04
CA HIS A 295 -1.50 20.10 -4.01
C HIS A 295 -0.80 19.93 -2.64
N GLU A 296 -1.48 19.31 -1.66
CA GLU A 296 -0.89 18.95 -0.37
C GLU A 296 -0.05 17.67 -0.48
N PRO A 297 0.95 17.49 0.42
CA PRO A 297 1.70 16.24 0.46
C PRO A 297 0.78 15.03 0.68
N LEU A 298 0.88 14.04 -0.20
CA LEU A 298 0.12 12.79 -0.12
C LEU A 298 1.09 11.60 -0.07
N TYR A 299 1.14 10.94 1.07
CA TYR A 299 1.89 9.70 1.25
C TYR A 299 0.99 8.52 0.87
N ALA A 300 1.29 7.88 -0.25
CA ALA A 300 0.51 6.78 -0.81
C ALA A 300 1.40 5.57 -1.15
N PRO A 301 1.84 4.81 -0.13
CA PRO A 301 2.76 3.68 -0.27
C PRO A 301 2.02 2.45 -0.83
N LEU A 302 1.80 2.45 -2.13
CA LEU A 302 1.05 1.42 -2.85
C LEU A 302 1.86 0.89 -4.03
N GLY A 303 1.86 -0.42 -4.23
CA GLY A 303 2.61 -1.09 -5.28
C GLY A 303 2.33 -0.56 -6.69
N THR A 304 1.08 -0.16 -6.97
CA THR A 304 0.69 0.45 -8.25
C THR A 304 1.39 1.80 -8.48
N ASN A 305 1.52 2.64 -7.44
CA ASN A 305 2.23 3.92 -7.52
C ASN A 305 3.73 3.68 -7.72
N ALA A 306 4.33 2.77 -6.93
CA ALA A 306 5.73 2.41 -7.01
C ALA A 306 6.12 1.95 -8.43
N ASN A 307 5.35 1.03 -9.02
CA ASN A 307 5.59 0.53 -10.38
C ASN A 307 5.49 1.63 -11.43
N LYS A 308 4.46 2.49 -11.37
CA LYS A 308 4.28 3.59 -12.32
C LYS A 308 5.41 4.62 -12.20
N GLN A 309 5.74 5.04 -10.98
CA GLN A 309 6.84 5.98 -10.73
C GLN A 309 8.18 5.45 -11.27
N GLY A 310 8.52 4.18 -11.00
CA GLY A 310 9.73 3.56 -11.52
C GLY A 310 9.79 3.55 -13.06
N ARG A 311 8.68 3.20 -13.74
CA ARG A 311 8.60 3.23 -15.19
C ARG A 311 8.71 4.63 -15.78
N MET A 312 8.06 5.60 -15.16
CA MET A 312 8.10 7.00 -15.58
C MET A 312 9.50 7.59 -15.39
N LEU A 313 10.19 7.29 -14.30
CA LEU A 313 11.59 7.66 -14.10
C LEU A 313 12.49 7.14 -15.21
N ALA A 314 12.32 5.89 -15.61
CA ALA A 314 13.09 5.32 -16.71
C ALA A 314 12.81 6.01 -18.06
N GLU A 315 11.61 6.48 -18.30
CA GLU A 315 11.27 7.25 -19.49
C GLU A 315 11.90 8.66 -19.44
N LEU A 316 11.83 9.30 -18.27
CA LEU A 316 12.47 10.59 -18.02
C LEU A 316 13.97 10.54 -18.28
N LEU A 317 14.66 9.56 -17.68
CA LEU A 317 16.13 9.42 -17.82
C LEU A 317 16.55 9.02 -19.24
N ALA A 318 15.67 8.37 -20.01
CA ALA A 318 15.87 8.10 -21.43
C ALA A 318 15.54 9.31 -22.32
N GLY A 319 15.29 10.51 -21.76
CA GLY A 319 15.01 11.73 -22.52
C GLY A 319 13.63 11.79 -23.18
N LYS A 320 12.70 10.91 -22.80
CA LYS A 320 11.35 10.90 -23.37
C LYS A 320 10.50 12.02 -22.76
N ALA A 321 9.63 12.62 -23.57
CA ALA A 321 8.63 13.56 -23.08
C ALA A 321 7.68 12.84 -22.12
N MET A 322 7.51 13.39 -20.91
CA MET A 322 6.69 12.82 -19.86
C MET A 322 5.71 13.86 -19.30
N ARG A 323 4.46 13.46 -19.12
CA ARG A 323 3.50 14.26 -18.36
C ARG A 323 3.71 13.99 -16.86
N PRO A 324 3.58 14.99 -15.98
CA PRO A 324 3.66 14.80 -14.54
C PRO A 324 2.66 13.73 -14.05
N TYR A 325 3.09 12.93 -13.08
CA TYR A 325 2.23 11.91 -12.51
C TYR A 325 1.11 12.54 -11.68
N LYS A 326 -0.14 12.14 -11.98
CA LYS A 326 -1.33 12.61 -11.25
C LYS A 326 -1.63 11.63 -10.12
N LEU A 327 -1.12 11.90 -8.91
CA LEU A 327 -1.43 11.11 -7.73
C LEU A 327 -2.76 11.58 -7.12
N ILE A 328 -3.81 10.77 -7.22
CA ILE A 328 -5.14 11.07 -6.68
C ILE A 328 -5.48 10.29 -5.39
N GLY A 329 -4.68 9.28 -5.03
CA GLY A 329 -4.92 8.46 -3.84
C GLY A 329 -5.97 7.38 -4.07
N SER A 330 -5.68 6.43 -4.97
CA SER A 330 -6.57 5.28 -5.24
C SER A 330 -6.10 4.05 -4.48
N SER A 331 -7.02 3.38 -3.77
CA SER A 331 -6.75 2.15 -3.01
C SER A 331 -7.97 1.24 -2.99
N ALA A 332 -7.74 -0.05 -2.81
CA ALA A 332 -8.80 -1.04 -2.68
C ALA A 332 -8.37 -2.16 -1.72
N ILE A 333 -9.33 -2.83 -1.13
CA ILE A 333 -9.14 -4.02 -0.30
C ILE A 333 -10.29 -4.99 -0.54
N ARG A 334 -9.98 -6.28 -0.46
CA ARG A 334 -10.95 -7.34 -0.22
C ARG A 334 -10.79 -7.84 1.20
N LEU A 335 -11.89 -7.92 1.93
CA LEU A 335 -11.97 -8.49 3.26
C LEU A 335 -13.04 -9.58 3.25
N PHE A 336 -12.64 -10.83 3.35
CA PHE A 336 -13.53 -12.00 3.18
C PHE A 336 -14.28 -11.92 1.83
N ASP A 337 -15.59 -11.64 1.88
CA ASP A 337 -16.47 -11.60 0.71
C ASP A 337 -16.87 -10.20 0.27
N VAL A 338 -16.36 -9.16 0.94
CA VAL A 338 -16.67 -7.77 0.60
C VAL A 338 -15.45 -7.04 0.05
N ASP A 339 -15.69 -6.15 -0.89
CA ASP A 339 -14.70 -5.24 -1.44
C ASP A 339 -14.96 -3.81 -0.97
N ALA A 340 -13.89 -3.07 -0.71
CA ALA A 340 -13.93 -1.63 -0.48
C ALA A 340 -12.88 -0.92 -1.32
N ALA A 341 -13.22 0.24 -1.88
CA ALA A 341 -12.27 1.06 -2.62
C ALA A 341 -12.50 2.54 -2.38
N LYS A 342 -11.41 3.30 -2.49
CA LYS A 342 -11.39 4.76 -2.42
C LYS A 342 -10.58 5.33 -3.57
N VAL A 343 -11.06 6.40 -4.15
CA VAL A 343 -10.33 7.22 -5.13
C VAL A 343 -10.56 8.69 -4.82
N GLY A 344 -9.52 9.50 -4.89
CA GLY A 344 -9.58 10.90 -4.51
C GLY A 344 -9.81 11.11 -3.02
N LEU A 345 -10.58 12.14 -2.67
CA LEU A 345 -10.84 12.55 -1.30
C LEU A 345 -11.99 11.73 -0.67
N SER A 346 -11.84 11.38 0.60
CA SER A 346 -12.98 11.04 1.45
C SER A 346 -13.66 12.31 1.95
N GLU A 347 -14.84 12.18 2.51
CA GLU A 347 -15.51 13.29 3.22
C GLU A 347 -14.65 13.77 4.40
N LEU A 348 -14.04 12.84 5.14
CA LEU A 348 -13.09 13.17 6.21
C LEU A 348 -11.86 13.94 5.70
N ASP A 349 -11.36 13.62 4.50
CA ASP A 349 -10.27 14.40 3.89
C ASP A 349 -10.72 15.81 3.56
N ALA A 350 -11.91 15.97 2.98
CA ALA A 350 -12.47 17.28 2.65
C ALA A 350 -12.70 18.15 3.90
N GLN A 351 -13.22 17.55 4.98
CA GLN A 351 -13.36 18.19 6.29
C GLN A 351 -12.02 18.65 6.86
N ARG A 352 -11.04 17.73 6.91
CA ARG A 352 -9.69 18.03 7.43
C ARG A 352 -8.99 19.15 6.66
N LEU A 353 -9.23 19.23 5.36
CA LEU A 353 -8.67 20.25 4.47
C LEU A 353 -9.51 21.53 4.42
N ASN A 354 -10.62 21.57 5.14
CA ASN A 354 -11.57 22.69 5.16
C ASN A 354 -12.00 23.13 3.75
N LEU A 355 -12.29 22.14 2.89
CA LEU A 355 -12.77 22.39 1.52
C LEU A 355 -14.28 22.66 1.54
N ASP A 356 -14.75 23.46 0.57
CA ASP A 356 -16.17 23.56 0.23
C ASP A 356 -16.55 22.29 -0.55
N TYR A 357 -17.40 21.43 0.03
CA TYR A 357 -17.78 20.16 -0.56
C TYR A 357 -19.22 19.77 -0.23
N GLU A 358 -19.78 18.92 -1.04
CA GLU A 358 -20.95 18.11 -0.71
C GLU A 358 -20.63 16.63 -0.83
N ALA A 359 -21.35 15.82 -0.04
CA ALA A 359 -21.26 14.37 -0.08
C ALA A 359 -22.62 13.77 -0.40
N HIS A 360 -22.63 12.73 -1.23
CA HIS A 360 -23.84 11.98 -1.58
C HIS A 360 -23.57 10.49 -1.54
N ARG A 361 -24.53 9.72 -1.01
CA ARG A 361 -24.40 8.27 -0.87
C ARG A 361 -25.65 7.57 -1.30
N ILE A 362 -25.49 6.52 -2.10
CA ILE A 362 -26.55 5.58 -2.41
C ILE A 362 -26.06 4.14 -2.23
N THR A 363 -27.02 3.23 -2.14
CA THR A 363 -26.82 1.79 -2.31
C THR A 363 -27.72 1.30 -3.43
N GLY A 364 -27.19 0.49 -4.31
CA GLY A 364 -27.94 -0.05 -5.44
C GLY A 364 -27.42 -1.42 -5.87
N ASN A 365 -28.14 -2.08 -6.76
CA ASN A 365 -27.76 -3.39 -7.23
C ASN A 365 -26.48 -3.34 -8.06
N SER A 366 -25.59 -4.33 -7.82
CA SER A 366 -24.38 -4.51 -8.63
C SER A 366 -24.69 -4.95 -10.05
N TYR A 367 -25.77 -5.72 -10.23
CA TYR A 367 -26.23 -6.32 -11.48
C TYR A 367 -27.68 -5.94 -11.78
N ALA A 368 -28.22 -6.40 -12.91
CA ALA A 368 -29.65 -6.38 -13.12
C ALA A 368 -30.36 -7.22 -12.06
N SER A 369 -31.47 -6.72 -11.47
CA SER A 369 -32.12 -7.31 -10.29
C SER A 369 -32.60 -8.76 -10.48
N TYR A 370 -32.80 -9.19 -11.71
CA TYR A 370 -33.16 -10.57 -12.07
C TYR A 370 -31.95 -11.48 -12.25
N TYR A 371 -30.72 -10.93 -12.17
CA TYR A 371 -29.47 -11.69 -12.35
C TYR A 371 -28.76 -11.95 -11.01
N GLY A 372 -28.77 -10.98 -10.10
CA GLY A 372 -28.16 -11.09 -8.78
C GLY A 372 -28.66 -9.99 -7.85
N ASP A 373 -28.50 -10.21 -6.55
CA ASP A 373 -28.99 -9.35 -5.47
C ASP A 373 -27.85 -8.61 -4.73
N GLU A 374 -26.61 -8.78 -5.18
CA GLU A 374 -25.46 -8.14 -4.57
C GLU A 374 -25.59 -6.61 -4.68
N GLN A 375 -25.31 -5.97 -3.54
CA GLN A 375 -25.43 -4.53 -3.39
C GLN A 375 -24.07 -3.84 -3.41
N VAL A 376 -24.02 -2.66 -4.01
CA VAL A 376 -22.87 -1.76 -4.00
C VAL A 376 -23.28 -0.40 -3.45
N MET A 377 -22.63 0.02 -2.38
CA MET A 377 -22.67 1.38 -1.89
C MET A 377 -21.70 2.23 -2.73
N VAL A 378 -22.15 3.39 -3.16
CA VAL A 378 -21.33 4.43 -3.80
C VAL A 378 -21.50 5.70 -2.98
N LYS A 379 -20.38 6.24 -2.47
CA LYS A 379 -20.32 7.54 -1.80
C LYS A 379 -19.44 8.48 -2.64
N LEU A 380 -19.95 9.67 -2.90
CA LEU A 380 -19.30 10.72 -3.70
C LEU A 380 -18.93 11.89 -2.80
N VAL A 381 -17.84 12.55 -3.13
CA VAL A 381 -17.45 13.87 -2.62
C VAL A 381 -17.22 14.76 -3.83
N TYR A 382 -17.85 15.92 -3.89
CA TYR A 382 -17.79 16.83 -5.03
C TYR A 382 -17.83 18.30 -4.61
N ASP A 383 -17.32 19.17 -5.47
CA ASP A 383 -17.38 20.61 -5.30
C ASP A 383 -18.81 21.10 -5.61
N PRO A 384 -19.47 21.81 -4.68
CA PRO A 384 -20.88 22.20 -4.84
C PRO A 384 -21.12 23.24 -5.95
N ARG A 385 -20.10 24.04 -6.29
CA ARG A 385 -20.23 25.10 -7.30
C ARG A 385 -19.94 24.59 -8.71
N SER A 386 -18.77 23.98 -8.87
CA SER A 386 -18.35 23.45 -10.18
C SER A 386 -18.91 22.07 -10.49
N ARG A 387 -19.46 21.37 -9.50
CA ARG A 387 -19.93 19.99 -9.55
C ARG A 387 -18.84 18.97 -9.98
N ARG A 388 -17.56 19.35 -9.88
CA ARG A 388 -16.44 18.45 -10.14
C ARG A 388 -16.36 17.36 -9.10
N ILE A 389 -16.13 16.13 -9.56
CA ILE A 389 -15.91 14.98 -8.68
C ILE A 389 -14.54 15.10 -8.04
N LEU A 390 -14.52 15.14 -6.70
CA LEU A 390 -13.30 15.23 -5.88
C LEU A 390 -12.89 13.88 -5.30
N GLY A 391 -13.86 12.98 -5.09
CA GLY A 391 -13.61 11.68 -4.54
C GLY A 391 -14.80 10.75 -4.67
N ALA A 392 -14.51 9.46 -4.57
CA ALA A 392 -15.53 8.42 -4.48
C ALA A 392 -15.04 7.25 -3.64
N GLN A 393 -15.97 6.61 -2.95
CA GLN A 393 -15.76 5.36 -2.23
C GLN A 393 -16.82 4.37 -2.65
N THR A 394 -16.43 3.11 -2.82
CA THR A 394 -17.34 2.02 -3.12
C THR A 394 -17.16 0.89 -2.12
N PHE A 395 -18.27 0.24 -1.75
CA PHE A 395 -18.27 -0.89 -0.81
C PHE A 395 -19.38 -1.87 -1.15
N GLY A 396 -19.14 -3.16 -0.95
CA GLY A 396 -20.17 -4.20 -1.08
C GLY A 396 -19.65 -5.48 -1.72
N LYS A 397 -20.55 -6.18 -2.43
CA LYS A 397 -20.27 -7.42 -3.17
C LYS A 397 -20.48 -7.22 -4.67
N GLY A 398 -19.87 -8.08 -5.48
CA GLY A 398 -19.99 -8.02 -6.93
C GLY A 398 -18.99 -7.06 -7.59
N VAL A 399 -19.45 -6.17 -8.47
CA VAL A 399 -18.57 -5.27 -9.25
C VAL A 399 -18.33 -3.96 -8.47
N VAL A 400 -17.50 -4.00 -7.45
CA VAL A 400 -17.24 -2.86 -6.53
C VAL A 400 -16.04 -2.02 -7.01
N VAL A 401 -14.85 -2.62 -7.08
CA VAL A 401 -13.60 -1.92 -7.38
C VAL A 401 -13.57 -1.32 -8.80
N PRO A 402 -14.07 -1.99 -9.86
CA PRO A 402 -14.16 -1.37 -11.18
C PRO A 402 -14.93 -0.05 -11.20
N ARG A 403 -16.00 0.09 -10.39
CA ARG A 403 -16.75 1.34 -10.27
C ARG A 403 -15.95 2.47 -9.64
N ALA A 404 -15.14 2.18 -8.63
CA ALA A 404 -14.18 3.16 -8.13
C ALA A 404 -13.19 3.63 -9.21
N ASN A 405 -12.76 2.71 -10.10
CA ASN A 405 -11.88 3.08 -11.22
C ASN A 405 -12.55 4.03 -12.23
N TYR A 406 -13.86 3.95 -12.44
CA TYR A 406 -14.57 4.92 -13.27
C TYR A 406 -14.42 6.34 -12.71
N PHE A 407 -14.59 6.50 -11.41
CA PHE A 407 -14.37 7.77 -10.73
C PHE A 407 -12.90 8.20 -10.72
N ALA A 408 -11.94 7.27 -10.66
CA ALA A 408 -10.52 7.61 -10.79
C ALA A 408 -10.20 8.25 -12.15
N ILE A 409 -10.81 7.74 -13.22
CA ILE A 409 -10.70 8.31 -14.57
C ILE A 409 -11.38 9.69 -14.61
N ALA A 410 -12.60 9.79 -14.10
CA ALA A 410 -13.36 11.04 -14.07
C ALA A 410 -12.62 12.15 -13.31
N ILE A 411 -12.10 11.86 -12.13
CA ILE A 411 -11.29 12.79 -11.32
C ILE A 411 -10.03 13.22 -12.08
N SER A 412 -9.32 12.28 -12.70
CA SER A 412 -8.11 12.58 -13.47
C SER A 412 -8.39 13.44 -14.71
N ALA A 413 -9.59 13.33 -15.28
CA ALA A 413 -10.08 14.13 -16.40
C ALA A 413 -10.68 15.48 -15.96
N GLY A 414 -10.95 15.66 -14.66
CA GLY A 414 -11.62 16.86 -14.11
C GLY A 414 -13.11 16.92 -14.43
N MET A 415 -13.76 15.76 -14.60
CA MET A 415 -15.18 15.65 -14.97
C MET A 415 -16.10 16.13 -13.85
N THR A 416 -17.22 16.67 -14.25
CA THR A 416 -18.36 17.02 -13.39
C THR A 416 -19.31 15.82 -13.21
N LEU A 417 -20.22 15.91 -12.24
CA LEU A 417 -21.31 14.94 -12.07
C LEU A 417 -22.19 14.88 -13.31
N ASP A 418 -22.46 16.04 -13.94
CA ASP A 418 -23.36 16.14 -15.11
C ASP A 418 -22.75 15.44 -16.34
N GLU A 419 -21.42 15.59 -16.55
CA GLU A 419 -20.70 14.88 -17.61
C GLU A 419 -20.66 13.38 -17.37
N PHE A 420 -20.42 12.94 -16.13
CA PHE A 420 -20.36 11.52 -15.79
C PHE A 420 -21.71 10.83 -15.90
N GLY A 421 -22.80 11.50 -15.52
CA GLY A 421 -24.14 10.93 -15.41
C GLY A 421 -24.73 10.36 -16.68
N TYR A 422 -24.18 10.71 -17.87
CA TYR A 422 -24.63 10.26 -19.18
C TYR A 422 -23.51 9.64 -20.03
N LEU A 423 -22.44 9.15 -19.38
CA LEU A 423 -21.41 8.40 -20.10
C LEU A 423 -21.98 7.15 -20.75
N ASP A 424 -21.53 6.85 -21.95
CA ASP A 424 -21.84 5.60 -22.65
C ASP A 424 -21.02 4.45 -22.08
N LEU A 425 -21.51 3.87 -20.97
CA LEU A 425 -20.88 2.72 -20.31
C LEU A 425 -21.43 1.41 -20.86
N CYS A 426 -20.58 0.40 -20.96
CA CYS A 426 -20.97 -0.94 -21.37
C CYS A 426 -22.02 -1.52 -20.41
N TYR A 427 -23.08 -2.11 -20.98
CA TYR A 427 -24.16 -2.77 -20.26
C TYR A 427 -24.37 -4.20 -20.74
N ALA A 428 -24.51 -5.09 -19.80
CA ALA A 428 -25.25 -6.34 -19.93
C ALA A 428 -25.67 -6.83 -18.53
N PRO A 429 -26.74 -7.63 -18.38
CA PRO A 429 -27.27 -8.04 -17.06
C PRO A 429 -26.24 -8.59 -16.07
N PRO A 430 -25.20 -9.36 -16.48
CA PRO A 430 -24.18 -9.87 -15.58
C PRO A 430 -23.16 -8.82 -15.08
N PHE A 431 -23.20 -7.58 -15.57
CA PHE A 431 -22.17 -6.56 -15.26
C PHE A 431 -22.75 -5.33 -14.56
N SER A 432 -23.99 -4.94 -14.92
CA SER A 432 -24.67 -3.78 -14.30
C SER A 432 -26.18 -3.82 -14.56
N GLY A 433 -26.94 -2.95 -13.90
CA GLY A 433 -28.25 -2.53 -14.38
C GLY A 433 -28.14 -1.64 -15.63
N VAL A 434 -29.25 -1.40 -16.34
CA VAL A 434 -29.30 -0.47 -17.48
C VAL A 434 -28.75 0.92 -17.11
N TRP A 435 -29.07 1.38 -15.91
CA TRP A 435 -28.41 2.49 -15.25
C TRP A 435 -27.43 1.91 -14.23
N ASP A 436 -26.13 2.04 -14.51
CA ASP A 436 -25.10 1.63 -13.53
C ASP A 436 -25.27 2.41 -12.22
N VAL A 437 -25.04 1.75 -11.09
CA VAL A 437 -25.17 2.39 -9.76
C VAL A 437 -24.29 3.65 -9.64
N SER A 438 -23.15 3.71 -10.34
CA SER A 438 -22.30 4.91 -10.37
C SER A 438 -22.99 6.08 -11.07
N MET A 439 -23.73 5.82 -12.16
CA MET A 439 -24.52 6.84 -12.87
C MET A 439 -25.72 7.29 -12.04
N ILE A 440 -26.38 6.35 -11.34
CA ILE A 440 -27.47 6.68 -10.42
C ILE A 440 -26.95 7.59 -9.30
N ALA A 441 -25.79 7.28 -8.74
CA ALA A 441 -25.17 8.08 -7.67
C ALA A 441 -24.96 9.53 -8.10
N VAL A 442 -24.38 9.79 -9.27
CA VAL A 442 -24.12 11.15 -9.74
C VAL A 442 -25.41 11.89 -10.15
N ASN A 443 -26.38 11.18 -10.75
CA ASN A 443 -27.63 11.80 -11.19
C ASN A 443 -28.61 12.12 -10.04
N THR A 444 -28.46 11.45 -8.89
CA THR A 444 -29.28 11.70 -7.68
C THR A 444 -28.60 12.65 -6.69
N ALA A 445 -27.34 13.01 -6.90
CA ALA A 445 -26.65 14.03 -6.11
C ALA A 445 -27.39 15.38 -6.23
N LYS A 446 -27.56 16.07 -5.12
CA LYS A 446 -28.32 17.32 -5.05
C LYS A 446 -27.75 18.37 -6.02
N ARG A 447 -28.66 19.11 -6.64
CA ARG A 447 -28.34 20.26 -7.48
C ARG A 447 -28.27 21.53 -6.67
#